data_6c1ba142d087e216d56d66e24d172e78
#
_entry.id   6c1ba142d087e216d56d66e24d172e78
#
_cell.length_a   1.000
_cell.length_b   1.000
_cell.length_c   1.000
_cell.angle_alpha   90.00
_cell.angle_beta   90.00
_cell.angle_gamma   90.00
#
_symmetry.space_group_name_H-M   'P 1'
#
loop_
_entity.id
_entity.type
_entity.pdbx_description
1 polymer ?
#
loop_
_entity_poly.entity_id
_entity_poly.type
_entity_poly.pdbx_seq_one_letter_code
_entity_poly.pdbx_strand_id
1 'polypeptide(L)'
;MRWLKKIKWIAVLFAGILTACQAGGHSMQASELFQPPMAALLQTIRKGDEAEARRQLAQGLNLNIQGKEGITPLLWLIYETQDKNAVRLALKLGADPNYKDGSGDSVVNRVSGVRDPDWLRIVLDAGGNPNAIGRLGQPALFSAIGEDRWADIKLLVERGADINLVDGQKTTSAHYAAYLNKYDITYWLIERGAKVDTYSATGGSLAWRVHESLSIMAQNSPQYPWLLKVKQQLQQRGVKFPPLSPAEVQDKWERGESL
;
A
#
# COMPACT_ATOMS: atom_id res chain seq x y z
N MET A 1 -32.39 3.59 -11.30
CA MET A 1 -31.25 3.50 -12.23
C MET A 1 -30.37 4.76 -12.34
N ARG A 2 -30.32 5.62 -11.33
CA ARG A 2 -29.54 6.89 -11.31
C ARG A 2 -28.37 6.89 -10.30
N TRP A 3 -28.21 5.82 -9.51
CA TRP A 3 -27.19 5.72 -8.44
C TRP A 3 -25.89 5.06 -8.88
N LEU A 4 -25.92 4.22 -9.89
CA LEU A 4 -24.74 3.50 -10.41
C LEU A 4 -23.78 4.36 -11.27
N LYS A 5 -24.19 5.57 -11.68
CA LYS A 5 -23.33 6.49 -12.46
C LYS A 5 -22.36 7.31 -11.59
N LYS A 6 -22.63 7.49 -10.30
CA LYS A 6 -21.75 8.28 -9.39
C LYS A 6 -20.53 7.48 -8.90
N ILE A 7 -20.61 6.16 -8.85
CA ILE A 7 -19.50 5.32 -8.33
C ILE A 7 -18.38 5.15 -9.38
N LYS A 8 -18.68 5.24 -10.67
CA LYS A 8 -17.64 5.12 -11.72
C LYS A 8 -16.71 6.33 -11.82
N TRP A 9 -17.12 7.51 -11.35
CA TRP A 9 -16.30 8.71 -11.44
C TRP A 9 -15.27 8.83 -10.30
N ILE A 10 -15.55 8.28 -9.13
CA ILE A 10 -14.64 8.33 -7.96
C ILE A 10 -13.43 7.42 -8.16
N ALA A 11 -13.60 6.26 -8.81
CA ALA A 11 -12.48 5.36 -9.09
C ALA A 11 -11.57 5.85 -10.25
N VAL A 12 -12.12 6.65 -11.17
CA VAL A 12 -11.38 7.20 -12.32
C VAL A 12 -10.56 8.43 -11.93
N LEU A 13 -11.00 9.24 -10.93
CA LEU A 13 -10.26 10.43 -10.49
C LEU A 13 -8.96 10.09 -9.75
N PHE A 14 -8.93 9.02 -8.94
CA PHE A 14 -7.71 8.63 -8.23
C PHE A 14 -6.69 7.88 -9.10
N ALA A 15 -7.12 7.12 -10.10
CA ALA A 15 -6.22 6.56 -11.12
C ALA A 15 -5.70 7.64 -12.09
N GLY A 16 -6.47 8.70 -12.31
CA GLY A 16 -6.11 9.82 -13.19
C GLY A 16 -5.03 10.74 -12.63
N ILE A 17 -4.90 10.88 -11.32
CA ILE A 17 -3.87 11.75 -10.71
C ILE A 17 -2.47 11.17 -10.91
N LEU A 18 -2.31 9.85 -10.87
CA LEU A 18 -1.01 9.19 -11.13
C LEU A 18 -0.58 9.22 -12.60
N THR A 19 -1.52 9.33 -13.54
CA THR A 19 -1.23 9.41 -15.00
C THR A 19 -1.20 10.85 -15.52
N ALA A 20 -1.82 11.82 -14.86
CA ALA A 20 -1.86 13.22 -15.29
C ALA A 20 -0.51 13.93 -15.13
N CYS A 21 0.37 13.50 -14.23
CA CYS A 21 1.73 14.05 -14.10
C CYS A 21 2.64 13.80 -15.31
N GLN A 22 2.25 12.93 -16.26
CA GLN A 22 3.04 12.66 -17.48
C GLN A 22 2.47 13.25 -18.78
N ALA A 23 1.26 13.81 -18.73
CA ALA A 23 0.57 14.34 -19.91
C ALA A 23 -0.05 15.73 -19.66
N GLY A 24 0.74 16.75 -19.33
CA GLY A 24 0.27 18.15 -19.31
C GLY A 24 -0.95 18.44 -18.42
N GLY A 25 -1.18 17.65 -17.38
CA GLY A 25 -2.29 17.78 -16.46
C GLY A 25 -2.14 19.03 -15.58
N HIS A 26 -3.23 19.73 -15.35
CA HIS A 26 -3.29 20.93 -14.50
C HIS A 26 -2.88 20.55 -13.06
N SER A 27 -1.77 21.10 -12.55
CA SER A 27 -1.38 21.00 -11.15
C SER A 27 -2.43 21.70 -10.29
N MET A 28 -3.05 20.97 -9.34
CA MET A 28 -4.06 21.55 -8.45
C MET A 28 -3.41 22.49 -7.45
N GLN A 29 -3.86 23.75 -7.45
CA GLN A 29 -3.35 24.75 -6.51
C GLN A 29 -3.85 24.44 -5.09
N ALA A 30 -3.03 24.74 -4.08
CA ALA A 30 -3.44 24.57 -2.68
C ALA A 30 -4.75 25.29 -2.35
N SER A 31 -4.99 26.45 -2.96
CA SER A 31 -6.21 27.26 -2.79
C SER A 31 -7.48 26.60 -3.33
N GLU A 32 -7.37 25.63 -4.21
CA GLU A 32 -8.52 24.88 -4.73
C GLU A 32 -8.97 23.81 -3.74
N LEU A 33 -8.05 23.30 -2.92
CA LEU A 33 -8.24 22.14 -2.03
C LEU A 33 -8.37 22.55 -0.56
N PHE A 34 -7.72 23.63 -0.14
CA PHE A 34 -7.65 24.07 1.25
C PHE A 34 -8.18 25.49 1.43
N GLN A 35 -8.63 25.80 2.64
CA GLN A 35 -9.00 27.17 3.01
C GLN A 35 -7.80 28.12 2.92
N PRO A 36 -8.03 29.44 2.66
CA PRO A 36 -6.95 30.39 2.41
C PRO A 36 -5.80 30.38 3.42
N PRO A 37 -6.02 30.31 4.75
CA PRO A 37 -4.90 30.26 5.72
C PRO A 37 -4.02 29.02 5.54
N MET A 38 -4.62 27.84 5.29
CA MET A 38 -3.86 26.60 5.06
C MET A 38 -3.15 26.66 3.71
N ALA A 39 -3.79 27.16 2.66
CA ALA A 39 -3.16 27.31 1.35
C ALA A 39 -1.93 28.24 1.44
N ALA A 40 -2.01 29.32 2.22
CA ALA A 40 -0.89 30.23 2.47
C ALA A 40 0.26 29.52 3.21
N LEU A 41 -0.05 28.76 4.27
CA LEU A 41 0.93 27.96 5.00
C LEU A 41 1.67 26.97 4.07
N LEU A 42 0.95 26.28 3.20
CA LEU A 42 1.56 25.33 2.26
C LEU A 42 2.49 26.04 1.27
N GLN A 43 2.16 27.24 0.80
CA GLN A 43 3.06 28.04 -0.02
C GLN A 43 4.31 28.51 0.76
N THR A 44 4.16 28.84 2.04
CA THR A 44 5.28 29.20 2.94
C THR A 44 6.22 28.01 3.11
N ILE A 45 5.69 26.81 3.34
CA ILE A 45 6.46 25.57 3.45
C ILE A 45 7.21 25.28 2.13
N ARG A 46 6.56 25.44 0.99
CA ARG A 46 7.21 25.28 -0.33
C ARG A 46 8.38 26.24 -0.55
N LYS A 47 8.30 27.44 -0.01
CA LYS A 47 9.40 28.41 -0.09
C LYS A 47 10.53 28.11 0.89
N GLY A 48 10.35 27.14 1.79
CA GLY A 48 11.32 26.79 2.81
C GLY A 48 11.40 27.79 3.98
N ASP A 49 10.43 28.71 4.12
CA ASP A 49 10.40 29.69 5.20
C ASP A 49 9.86 29.05 6.49
N GLU A 50 10.74 28.33 7.19
CA GLU A 50 10.41 27.66 8.43
C GLU A 50 9.93 28.62 9.53
N ALA A 51 10.54 29.80 9.62
CA ALA A 51 10.22 30.77 10.66
C ALA A 51 8.79 31.30 10.50
N GLU A 52 8.41 31.67 9.28
CA GLU A 52 7.05 32.12 8.96
C GLU A 52 6.04 30.97 9.11
N ALA A 53 6.38 29.76 8.64
CA ALA A 53 5.50 28.60 8.79
C ALA A 53 5.20 28.31 10.27
N ARG A 54 6.19 28.41 11.16
CA ARG A 54 5.98 28.25 12.62
C ARG A 54 5.07 29.34 13.18
N ARG A 55 5.20 30.60 12.73
CA ARG A 55 4.30 31.70 13.15
C ARG A 55 2.86 31.42 12.75
N GLN A 56 2.65 30.96 11.51
CA GLN A 56 1.31 30.62 11.02
C GLN A 56 0.70 29.42 11.78
N LEU A 57 1.49 28.38 12.07
CA LEU A 57 1.05 27.25 12.90
C LEU A 57 0.69 27.70 14.32
N ALA A 58 1.42 28.63 14.92
CA ALA A 58 1.13 29.19 16.23
C ALA A 58 -0.20 29.95 16.29
N GLN A 59 -0.77 30.32 15.15
CA GLN A 59 -2.13 30.90 15.03
C GLN A 59 -3.24 29.84 15.04
N GLY A 60 -2.93 28.59 15.28
CA GLY A 60 -3.89 27.49 15.41
C GLY A 60 -4.10 26.67 14.12
N LEU A 61 -3.27 26.87 13.10
CA LEU A 61 -3.31 25.99 11.91
C LEU A 61 -2.77 24.59 12.24
N ASN A 62 -3.38 23.57 11.63
CA ASN A 62 -3.01 22.18 11.82
C ASN A 62 -2.75 21.51 10.47
N LEU A 63 -1.55 20.93 10.28
CA LEU A 63 -1.19 20.20 9.07
C LEU A 63 -1.88 18.84 8.93
N ASN A 64 -2.54 18.35 9.99
CA ASN A 64 -3.24 17.08 10.02
C ASN A 64 -4.74 17.29 9.84
N ILE A 65 -5.10 17.72 8.65
CA ILE A 65 -6.49 17.94 8.21
C ILE A 65 -6.73 17.28 6.87
N GLN A 66 -7.98 17.15 6.51
CA GLN A 66 -8.40 16.80 5.16
C GLN A 66 -8.94 18.04 4.45
N GLY A 67 -8.42 18.33 3.27
CA GLY A 67 -8.96 19.31 2.34
C GLY A 67 -10.12 18.76 1.52
N LYS A 68 -10.46 19.44 0.44
CA LYS A 68 -11.46 18.93 -0.51
C LYS A 68 -11.02 17.55 -1.02
N GLU A 69 -11.99 16.70 -1.32
CA GLU A 69 -11.76 15.30 -1.80
C GLU A 69 -10.96 14.43 -0.81
N GLY A 70 -10.78 14.91 0.42
CA GLY A 70 -10.08 14.17 1.47
C GLY A 70 -8.56 14.18 1.37
N ILE A 71 -7.97 14.99 0.48
CA ILE A 71 -6.52 15.10 0.37
C ILE A 71 -5.92 15.78 1.62
N THR A 72 -4.78 15.27 2.10
CA THR A 72 -4.09 15.90 3.23
C THR A 72 -3.02 16.88 2.74
N PRO A 73 -2.64 17.89 3.56
CA PRO A 73 -1.53 18.80 3.26
C PRO A 73 -0.25 18.09 2.83
N LEU A 74 0.12 17.02 3.54
CA LEU A 74 1.32 16.25 3.26
C LEU A 74 1.24 15.51 1.90
N LEU A 75 0.09 14.90 1.58
CA LEU A 75 -0.14 14.27 0.28
C LEU A 75 -0.12 15.27 -0.86
N TRP A 76 -0.73 16.45 -0.66
CA TRP A 76 -0.66 17.50 -1.65
C TRP A 76 0.78 17.95 -1.94
N LEU A 77 1.60 18.13 -0.92
CA LEU A 77 3.02 18.44 -1.09
C LEU A 77 3.76 17.36 -1.88
N ILE A 78 3.48 16.08 -1.63
CA ILE A 78 4.13 14.97 -2.33
C ILE A 78 3.71 14.94 -3.81
N TYR A 79 2.40 14.99 -4.10
CA TYR A 79 1.89 14.75 -5.44
C TYR A 79 2.04 15.98 -6.36
N GLU A 80 1.71 17.15 -5.83
CA GLU A 80 1.63 18.36 -6.67
C GLU A 80 2.96 19.11 -6.76
N THR A 81 3.77 19.06 -5.71
CA THR A 81 5.02 19.81 -5.72
C THR A 81 6.24 18.97 -6.07
N GLN A 82 6.21 17.68 -5.71
CA GLN A 82 7.35 16.75 -5.80
C GLN A 82 8.63 17.30 -5.15
N ASP A 83 8.48 18.25 -4.23
CA ASP A 83 9.58 18.88 -3.51
C ASP A 83 9.86 18.14 -2.20
N LYS A 84 10.89 17.32 -2.20
CA LYS A 84 11.30 16.54 -1.03
C LYS A 84 11.69 17.43 0.17
N ASN A 85 12.18 18.66 -0.06
CA ASN A 85 12.54 19.58 1.01
C ASN A 85 11.30 20.17 1.67
N ALA A 86 10.29 20.55 0.88
CA ALA A 86 9.00 20.99 1.41
C ALA A 86 8.32 19.90 2.23
N VAL A 87 8.37 18.65 1.78
CA VAL A 87 7.82 17.50 2.52
C VAL A 87 8.58 17.27 3.84
N ARG A 88 9.92 17.28 3.82
CA ARG A 88 10.72 17.17 5.07
C ARG A 88 10.43 18.32 6.03
N LEU A 89 10.25 19.53 5.53
CA LEU A 89 9.89 20.67 6.36
C LEU A 89 8.49 20.49 6.96
N ALA A 90 7.50 20.08 6.18
CA ALA A 90 6.16 19.80 6.69
C ALA A 90 6.17 18.75 7.80
N LEU A 91 6.91 17.65 7.62
CA LEU A 91 7.09 16.59 8.63
C LEU A 91 7.77 17.15 9.90
N LYS A 92 8.84 17.94 9.75
CA LYS A 92 9.51 18.64 10.86
C LYS A 92 8.57 19.61 11.60
N LEU A 93 7.61 20.18 10.93
CA LEU A 93 6.62 21.11 11.46
C LEU A 93 5.40 20.42 12.08
N GLY A 94 5.36 19.08 12.11
CA GLY A 94 4.32 18.31 12.78
C GLY A 94 3.24 17.74 11.86
N ALA A 95 3.48 17.70 10.54
CA ALA A 95 2.65 16.87 9.67
C ALA A 95 2.86 15.39 10.05
N ASP A 96 1.76 14.70 10.37
CA ASP A 96 1.78 13.30 10.76
C ASP A 96 1.75 12.39 9.51
N PRO A 97 2.79 11.59 9.24
CA PRO A 97 2.81 10.65 8.14
C PRO A 97 1.77 9.54 8.26
N ASN A 98 1.17 9.35 9.43
CA ASN A 98 0.16 8.34 9.71
C ASN A 98 -1.27 8.90 9.64
N TYR A 99 -1.42 10.23 9.48
CA TYR A 99 -2.74 10.83 9.35
C TYR A 99 -3.43 10.35 8.06
N LYS A 100 -4.67 9.88 8.20
CA LYS A 100 -5.39 9.25 7.09
C LYS A 100 -6.09 10.28 6.20
N ASP A 101 -6.02 10.04 4.91
CA ASP A 101 -6.80 10.77 3.91
C ASP A 101 -8.28 10.36 3.90
N GLY A 102 -9.08 11.00 3.05
CA GLY A 102 -10.52 10.73 2.94
C GLY A 102 -10.87 9.32 2.46
N SER A 103 -9.92 8.54 1.96
CA SER A 103 -10.12 7.15 1.57
C SER A 103 -9.69 6.14 2.66
N GLY A 104 -9.08 6.63 3.75
CA GLY A 104 -8.60 5.83 4.85
C GLY A 104 -7.14 5.36 4.70
N ASP A 105 -6.42 5.85 3.70
CA ASP A 105 -4.99 5.57 3.53
C ASP A 105 -4.14 6.63 4.26
N SER A 106 -3.05 6.20 4.88
CA SER A 106 -2.00 7.10 5.35
C SER A 106 -1.02 7.43 4.22
N VAL A 107 -0.13 8.40 4.48
CA VAL A 107 0.94 8.73 3.52
C VAL A 107 1.82 7.50 3.26
N VAL A 108 2.09 6.67 4.28
CA VAL A 108 2.85 5.41 4.11
C VAL A 108 2.18 4.49 3.08
N ASN A 109 0.86 4.27 3.18
CA ASN A 109 0.12 3.46 2.20
C ASN A 109 0.25 4.04 0.79
N ARG A 110 0.17 5.37 0.66
CA ARG A 110 0.18 6.06 -0.63
C ARG A 110 1.54 6.04 -1.32
N VAL A 111 2.63 6.14 -0.56
CA VAL A 111 3.98 6.20 -1.15
C VAL A 111 4.64 4.83 -1.31
N SER A 112 4.12 3.78 -0.69
CA SER A 112 4.70 2.42 -0.74
C SER A 112 4.67 1.78 -2.14
N GLY A 113 3.93 2.33 -3.09
CA GLY A 113 3.86 1.82 -4.47
C GLY A 113 4.34 2.84 -5.50
N VAL A 114 4.83 4.02 -5.09
CA VAL A 114 5.26 5.04 -6.06
C VAL A 114 6.64 4.72 -6.63
N ARG A 115 6.91 5.26 -7.83
CA ARG A 115 8.14 4.94 -8.56
C ARG A 115 9.42 5.41 -7.86
N ASP A 116 9.39 6.56 -7.19
CA ASP A 116 10.55 7.12 -6.48
C ASP A 116 10.59 6.60 -5.02
N PRO A 117 11.53 5.70 -4.67
CA PRO A 117 11.61 5.06 -3.36
C PRO A 117 12.02 6.02 -2.24
N ASP A 118 12.52 7.22 -2.57
CA ASP A 118 12.88 8.21 -1.55
C ASP A 118 11.67 8.71 -0.78
N TRP A 119 10.49 8.74 -1.40
CA TRP A 119 9.27 9.15 -0.71
C TRP A 119 8.96 8.26 0.49
N LEU A 120 8.98 6.94 0.29
CA LEU A 120 8.76 6.00 1.39
C LEU A 120 9.81 6.16 2.48
N ARG A 121 11.09 6.32 2.10
CA ARG A 121 12.18 6.54 3.07
C ARG A 121 11.96 7.80 3.90
N ILE A 122 11.68 8.93 3.27
CA ILE A 122 11.42 10.22 3.94
C ILE A 122 10.28 10.08 4.95
N VAL A 123 9.22 9.42 4.57
CA VAL A 123 8.02 9.25 5.39
C VAL A 123 8.29 8.31 6.58
N LEU A 124 8.99 7.19 6.35
CA LEU A 124 9.36 6.25 7.41
C LEU A 124 10.39 6.85 8.38
N ASP A 125 11.36 7.64 7.89
CA ASP A 125 12.34 8.35 8.73
C ASP A 125 11.67 9.38 9.65
N ALA A 126 10.51 9.89 9.27
CA ALA A 126 9.71 10.82 10.07
C ALA A 126 8.68 10.12 10.99
N GLY A 127 8.79 8.81 11.21
CA GLY A 127 7.90 8.06 12.09
C GLY A 127 6.66 7.48 11.42
N GLY A 128 6.67 7.39 10.10
CA GLY A 128 5.64 6.64 9.37
C GLY A 128 5.59 5.18 9.81
N ASN A 129 4.41 4.66 10.05
CA ASN A 129 4.20 3.29 10.50
C ASN A 129 4.36 2.29 9.33
N PRO A 130 5.38 1.43 9.30
CA PRO A 130 5.54 0.43 8.23
C PRO A 130 4.41 -0.60 8.20
N ASN A 131 3.65 -0.71 9.30
CA ASN A 131 2.46 -1.56 9.44
C ASN A 131 1.16 -0.81 9.17
N ALA A 132 1.21 0.32 8.46
CA ALA A 132 0.03 1.12 8.15
C ALA A 132 -1.02 0.29 7.40
N ILE A 133 -2.24 0.28 7.93
CA ILE A 133 -3.40 -0.37 7.31
C ILE A 133 -4.24 0.71 6.64
N GLY A 134 -4.38 0.58 5.34
CA GLY A 134 -5.15 1.49 4.51
C GLY A 134 -6.54 0.97 4.18
N ARG A 135 -7.05 1.45 3.06
CA ARG A 135 -8.37 1.06 2.53
C ARG A 135 -8.48 -0.46 2.37
N LEU A 136 -9.66 -1.02 2.60
CA LEU A 136 -9.95 -2.46 2.54
C LEU A 136 -9.13 -3.32 3.53
N GLY A 137 -8.57 -2.70 4.57
CA GLY A 137 -7.72 -3.39 5.54
C GLY A 137 -6.35 -3.77 4.99
N GLN A 138 -5.93 -3.20 3.84
CA GLN A 138 -4.69 -3.58 3.18
C GLN A 138 -3.46 -2.99 3.87
N PRO A 139 -2.46 -3.82 4.24
CA PRO A 139 -1.16 -3.34 4.70
C PRO A 139 -0.43 -2.55 3.61
N ALA A 140 0.40 -1.57 4.00
CA ALA A 140 1.23 -0.79 3.08
C ALA A 140 2.11 -1.67 2.18
N LEU A 141 2.55 -2.82 2.68
CA LEU A 141 3.34 -3.81 1.94
C LEU A 141 2.61 -4.32 0.67
N PHE A 142 1.25 -4.38 0.68
CA PHE A 142 0.47 -4.79 -0.50
C PHE A 142 0.60 -3.80 -1.66
N SER A 143 0.66 -2.50 -1.37
CA SER A 143 0.89 -1.48 -2.41
C SER A 143 2.25 -1.68 -3.09
N ALA A 144 3.30 -1.89 -2.30
CA ALA A 144 4.64 -2.15 -2.82
C ALA A 144 4.70 -3.45 -3.65
N ILE A 145 4.03 -4.52 -3.19
CA ILE A 145 3.93 -5.79 -3.91
C ILE A 145 3.14 -5.61 -5.21
N GLY A 146 1.99 -4.94 -5.17
CA GLY A 146 1.13 -4.71 -6.31
C GLY A 146 1.86 -4.03 -7.47
N GLU A 147 2.63 -3.00 -7.15
CA GLU A 147 3.39 -2.18 -8.09
C GLU A 147 4.80 -2.72 -8.39
N ASP A 148 5.15 -3.93 -7.92
CA ASP A 148 6.45 -4.58 -8.13
C ASP A 148 7.65 -3.75 -7.64
N ARG A 149 7.48 -3.06 -6.51
CA ARG A 149 8.45 -2.13 -5.96
C ARG A 149 9.40 -2.82 -4.97
N TRP A 150 10.37 -3.57 -5.49
CA TRP A 150 11.32 -4.34 -4.67
C TRP A 150 12.07 -3.50 -3.63
N ALA A 151 12.44 -2.27 -3.96
CA ALA A 151 13.10 -1.37 -3.03
C ALA A 151 12.20 -1.04 -1.84
N ASP A 152 10.92 -0.78 -2.10
CA ASP A 152 9.93 -0.43 -1.07
C ASP A 152 9.55 -1.65 -0.23
N ILE A 153 9.40 -2.84 -0.85
CA ILE A 153 9.16 -4.10 -0.14
C ILE A 153 10.28 -4.35 0.88
N LYS A 154 11.54 -4.25 0.44
CA LYS A 154 12.70 -4.44 1.32
C LYS A 154 12.76 -3.40 2.42
N LEU A 155 12.57 -2.13 2.07
CA LEU A 155 12.60 -1.03 3.02
C LEU A 155 11.51 -1.16 4.09
N LEU A 156 10.27 -1.51 3.72
CA LEU A 156 9.19 -1.75 4.68
C LEU A 156 9.56 -2.87 5.67
N VAL A 157 10.05 -4.00 5.18
CA VAL A 157 10.45 -5.14 6.02
C VAL A 157 11.64 -4.78 6.91
N GLU A 158 12.65 -4.07 6.40
CA GLU A 158 13.79 -3.56 7.16
C GLU A 158 13.37 -2.59 8.28
N ARG A 159 12.27 -1.85 8.07
CA ARG A 159 11.70 -0.93 9.07
C ARG A 159 10.65 -1.59 9.98
N GLY A 160 10.52 -2.91 9.95
CA GLY A 160 9.69 -3.68 10.86
C GLY A 160 8.25 -3.90 10.39
N ALA A 161 8.00 -3.86 9.08
CA ALA A 161 6.71 -4.30 8.56
C ALA A 161 6.49 -5.79 8.89
N ASP A 162 5.37 -6.10 9.52
CA ASP A 162 4.94 -7.47 9.75
C ASP A 162 4.42 -8.08 8.43
N ILE A 163 5.21 -9.00 7.89
CA ILE A 163 4.90 -9.72 6.65
C ILE A 163 3.67 -10.63 6.76
N ASN A 164 3.18 -10.87 7.97
CA ASN A 164 2.04 -11.72 8.26
C ASN A 164 0.73 -10.95 8.54
N LEU A 165 0.77 -9.61 8.46
CA LEU A 165 -0.47 -8.84 8.45
C LEU A 165 -1.37 -9.29 7.31
N VAL A 166 -2.67 -9.31 7.59
CA VAL A 166 -3.70 -9.71 6.61
C VAL A 166 -4.58 -8.52 6.25
N ASP A 167 -5.12 -8.58 5.03
CA ASP A 167 -6.18 -7.66 4.62
C ASP A 167 -7.56 -8.06 5.18
N GLY A 168 -8.60 -7.32 4.77
CA GLY A 168 -9.98 -7.61 5.14
C GLY A 168 -10.50 -8.98 4.68
N GLN A 169 -9.81 -9.66 3.76
CA GLN A 169 -10.10 -11.01 3.30
C GLN A 169 -9.21 -12.09 3.95
N LYS A 170 -8.48 -11.73 5.02
CA LYS A 170 -7.48 -12.59 5.68
C LYS A 170 -6.35 -13.05 4.75
N THR A 171 -6.05 -12.31 3.70
CA THR A 171 -4.96 -12.61 2.78
C THR A 171 -3.65 -12.07 3.34
N THR A 172 -2.59 -12.90 3.41
CA THR A 172 -1.25 -12.46 3.80
C THR A 172 -0.48 -11.86 2.62
N SER A 173 0.62 -11.14 2.89
CA SER A 173 1.48 -10.58 1.84
C SER A 173 2.03 -11.63 0.87
N ALA A 174 2.43 -12.82 1.38
CA ALA A 174 2.92 -13.93 0.55
C ALA A 174 1.81 -14.50 -0.36
N HIS A 175 0.59 -14.62 0.18
CA HIS A 175 -0.57 -15.08 -0.58
C HIS A 175 -0.98 -14.05 -1.64
N TYR A 176 -1.00 -12.76 -1.29
CA TYR A 176 -1.27 -11.66 -2.22
C TYR A 176 -0.26 -11.63 -3.38
N ALA A 177 1.03 -11.75 -3.10
CA ALA A 177 2.07 -11.83 -4.14
C ALA A 177 1.83 -13.02 -5.09
N ALA A 178 1.46 -14.19 -4.57
CA ALA A 178 1.13 -15.36 -5.37
C ALA A 178 -0.12 -15.15 -6.23
N TYR A 179 -1.15 -14.44 -5.74
CA TYR A 179 -2.32 -14.08 -6.54
C TYR A 179 -1.95 -13.21 -7.75
N LEU A 180 -0.95 -12.36 -7.61
CA LEU A 180 -0.41 -11.55 -8.70
C LEU A 180 0.63 -12.26 -9.56
N ASN A 181 0.83 -13.59 -9.37
CA ASN A 181 1.87 -14.39 -10.01
C ASN A 181 3.31 -13.87 -9.77
N LYS A 182 3.57 -13.19 -8.65
CA LYS A 182 4.88 -12.67 -8.25
C LYS A 182 5.56 -13.69 -7.33
N TYR A 183 5.95 -14.83 -7.89
CA TYR A 183 6.49 -15.96 -7.11
C TYR A 183 7.90 -15.72 -6.59
N ASP A 184 8.68 -14.85 -7.22
CA ASP A 184 9.94 -14.34 -6.71
C ASP A 184 9.76 -13.58 -5.39
N ILE A 185 8.76 -12.69 -5.32
CA ILE A 185 8.39 -11.97 -4.08
C ILE A 185 7.82 -12.97 -3.06
N THR A 186 6.93 -13.86 -3.48
CA THR A 186 6.38 -14.92 -2.60
C THR A 186 7.51 -15.74 -1.97
N TYR A 187 8.45 -16.21 -2.76
CA TYR A 187 9.63 -16.95 -2.30
C TYR A 187 10.42 -16.15 -1.27
N TRP A 188 10.73 -14.89 -1.57
CA TRP A 188 11.49 -13.99 -0.71
C TRP A 188 10.80 -13.75 0.64
N LEU A 189 9.47 -13.60 0.66
CA LEU A 189 8.68 -13.45 1.88
C LEU A 189 8.70 -14.73 2.73
N ILE A 190 8.58 -15.90 2.09
CA ILE A 190 8.64 -17.20 2.80
C ILE A 190 10.01 -17.40 3.46
N GLU A 191 11.12 -17.04 2.77
CA GLU A 191 12.47 -17.10 3.34
C GLU A 191 12.63 -16.21 4.58
N ARG A 192 11.77 -15.20 4.74
CA ARG A 192 11.75 -14.26 5.87
C ARG A 192 10.70 -14.59 6.93
N GLY A 193 10.13 -15.78 6.88
CA GLY A 193 9.20 -16.27 7.91
C GLY A 193 7.73 -15.96 7.64
N ALA A 194 7.35 -15.69 6.37
CA ALA A 194 5.93 -15.62 6.04
C ALA A 194 5.26 -16.96 6.38
N LYS A 195 4.10 -16.87 7.05
CA LYS A 195 3.26 -18.02 7.36
C LYS A 195 2.73 -18.64 6.07
N VAL A 196 2.75 -19.96 5.98
CA VAL A 196 2.34 -20.72 4.79
C VAL A 196 1.08 -21.56 5.01
N ASP A 197 0.66 -21.69 6.26
CA ASP A 197 -0.47 -22.46 6.76
C ASP A 197 -1.71 -21.58 7.03
N THR A 198 -1.85 -20.50 6.28
CA THR A 198 -2.94 -19.54 6.43
C THR A 198 -3.97 -19.72 5.32
N TYR A 199 -5.22 -19.39 5.65
CA TYR A 199 -6.36 -19.44 4.74
C TYR A 199 -7.02 -18.06 4.65
N SER A 200 -7.43 -17.68 3.45
CA SER A 200 -8.27 -16.50 3.25
C SER A 200 -9.68 -16.73 3.80
N ALA A 201 -10.48 -15.67 3.87
CA ALA A 201 -11.88 -15.76 4.29
C ALA A 201 -12.74 -16.70 3.41
N THR A 202 -12.29 -16.99 2.19
CA THR A 202 -12.94 -17.89 1.25
C THR A 202 -12.32 -19.29 1.20
N GLY A 203 -11.45 -19.64 2.17
CA GLY A 203 -10.81 -20.96 2.23
C GLY A 203 -9.58 -21.12 1.32
N GLY A 204 -9.23 -20.12 0.53
CA GLY A 204 -8.05 -20.18 -0.32
C GLY A 204 -6.75 -20.14 0.50
N SER A 205 -5.77 -20.98 0.14
CA SER A 205 -4.45 -21.00 0.75
C SER A 205 -3.36 -20.66 -0.27
N LEU A 206 -2.19 -20.26 0.22
CA LEU A 206 -1.02 -20.09 -0.63
C LEU A 206 -0.70 -21.38 -1.41
N ALA A 207 -0.81 -22.53 -0.76
CA ALA A 207 -0.56 -23.82 -1.39
C ALA A 207 -1.55 -24.13 -2.52
N TRP A 208 -2.84 -23.79 -2.32
CA TRP A 208 -3.85 -23.92 -3.37
C TRP A 208 -3.54 -23.03 -4.57
N ARG A 209 -3.19 -21.78 -4.32
CA ARG A 209 -2.80 -20.86 -5.41
C ARG A 209 -1.60 -21.36 -6.19
N VAL A 210 -0.59 -21.91 -5.51
CA VAL A 210 0.57 -22.55 -6.15
C VAL A 210 0.13 -23.77 -6.99
N HIS A 211 -0.75 -24.60 -6.46
CA HIS A 211 -1.27 -25.78 -7.17
C HIS A 211 -2.00 -25.41 -8.47
N GLU A 212 -2.92 -24.45 -8.39
CA GLU A 212 -3.61 -23.92 -9.58
C GLU A 212 -2.61 -23.37 -10.62
N SER A 213 -1.66 -22.55 -10.17
CA SER A 213 -0.71 -21.91 -11.07
C SER A 213 0.20 -22.90 -11.79
N LEU A 214 0.51 -24.05 -11.18
CA LEU A 214 1.28 -25.12 -11.85
C LEU A 214 0.56 -25.71 -13.05
N SER A 215 -0.78 -25.67 -13.07
CA SER A 215 -1.58 -26.20 -14.18
C SER A 215 -1.80 -25.21 -15.31
N ILE A 216 -1.69 -23.89 -15.03
CA ILE A 216 -2.06 -22.84 -15.99
C ILE A 216 -0.89 -21.97 -16.43
N MET A 217 0.18 -21.86 -15.62
CA MET A 217 1.32 -21.01 -15.95
C MET A 217 2.19 -21.65 -17.02
N ALA A 218 2.48 -20.89 -18.08
CA ALA A 218 3.39 -21.34 -19.13
C ALA A 218 4.80 -21.59 -18.57
N GLN A 219 5.41 -22.73 -18.93
CA GLN A 219 6.73 -23.14 -18.41
C GLN A 219 7.86 -22.18 -18.82
N ASN A 220 7.68 -21.41 -19.91
CA ASN A 220 8.62 -20.39 -20.34
C ASN A 220 8.39 -19.03 -19.64
N SER A 221 7.42 -18.91 -18.71
CA SER A 221 7.24 -17.71 -17.91
C SER A 221 8.45 -17.45 -17.02
N PRO A 222 8.95 -16.22 -16.90
CA PRO A 222 10.01 -15.87 -15.95
C PRO A 222 9.67 -16.22 -14.48
N GLN A 223 8.39 -16.32 -14.13
CA GLN A 223 7.93 -16.66 -12.79
C GLN A 223 7.81 -18.19 -12.55
N TYR A 224 7.86 -19.02 -13.62
CA TYR A 224 7.69 -20.46 -13.46
C TYR A 224 8.80 -21.13 -12.62
N PRO A 225 10.11 -20.81 -12.77
CA PRO A 225 11.14 -21.33 -11.89
C PRO A 225 10.93 -20.94 -10.40
N TRP A 226 10.42 -19.74 -10.14
CA TRP A 226 10.09 -19.29 -8.79
C TRP A 226 8.87 -20.01 -8.23
N LEU A 227 7.86 -20.27 -9.05
CA LEU A 227 6.70 -21.09 -8.69
C LEU A 227 7.12 -22.48 -8.20
N LEU A 228 8.06 -23.14 -8.91
CA LEU A 228 8.61 -24.43 -8.51
C LEU A 228 9.36 -24.35 -7.18
N LYS A 229 10.18 -23.31 -6.97
CA LYS A 229 10.89 -23.08 -5.71
C LYS A 229 9.91 -22.86 -4.55
N VAL A 230 8.85 -22.05 -4.76
CA VAL A 230 7.80 -21.85 -3.75
C VAL A 230 7.12 -23.17 -3.40
N LYS A 231 6.73 -24.00 -4.39
CA LYS A 231 6.19 -25.33 -4.14
C LYS A 231 7.13 -26.16 -3.25
N GLN A 232 8.42 -26.20 -3.60
CA GLN A 232 9.43 -26.93 -2.84
C GLN A 232 9.54 -26.45 -1.40
N GLN A 233 9.55 -25.13 -1.17
CA GLN A 233 9.55 -24.57 0.20
C GLN A 233 8.32 -24.96 0.99
N LEU A 234 7.14 -24.92 0.37
CA LEU A 234 5.90 -25.35 1.02
C LEU A 234 5.96 -26.83 1.44
N GLN A 235 6.46 -27.70 0.56
CA GLN A 235 6.63 -29.12 0.86
C GLN A 235 7.65 -29.36 1.98
N GLN A 236 8.77 -28.64 1.99
CA GLN A 236 9.78 -28.70 3.06
C GLN A 236 9.21 -28.27 4.43
N ARG A 237 8.17 -27.43 4.43
CA ARG A 237 7.44 -27.00 5.64
C ARG A 237 6.24 -27.88 5.98
N GLY A 238 6.13 -29.06 5.34
CA GLY A 238 5.12 -30.05 5.64
C GLY A 238 3.79 -29.88 4.90
N VAL A 239 3.68 -28.91 3.98
CA VAL A 239 2.46 -28.74 3.19
C VAL A 239 2.31 -29.87 2.17
N LYS A 240 1.18 -30.57 2.21
CA LYS A 240 0.85 -31.66 1.27
C LYS A 240 0.39 -31.11 -0.07
N PHE A 241 0.69 -31.85 -1.16
CA PHE A 241 0.20 -31.57 -2.51
C PHE A 241 -0.45 -32.83 -3.11
N PRO A 242 -1.65 -32.70 -3.72
CA PRO A 242 -2.43 -31.47 -3.83
C PRO A 242 -2.91 -31.01 -2.44
N PRO A 243 -2.97 -29.69 -2.19
CA PRO A 243 -3.58 -29.16 -0.97
C PRO A 243 -5.11 -29.20 -1.06
N LEU A 244 -5.78 -28.98 0.08
CA LEU A 244 -7.23 -28.82 0.10
C LEU A 244 -7.64 -27.64 -0.80
N SER A 245 -8.70 -27.85 -1.58
CA SER A 245 -9.36 -26.79 -2.33
C SER A 245 -10.13 -25.84 -1.38
N PRO A 246 -10.43 -24.60 -1.81
CA PRO A 246 -11.26 -23.70 -1.02
C PRO A 246 -12.61 -24.29 -0.61
N ALA A 247 -13.25 -25.09 -1.47
CA ALA A 247 -14.51 -25.75 -1.16
C ALA A 247 -14.34 -26.78 -0.03
N GLU A 248 -13.32 -27.63 -0.11
CA GLU A 248 -13.04 -28.62 0.95
C GLU A 248 -12.69 -27.94 2.29
N VAL A 249 -12.01 -26.80 2.24
CA VAL A 249 -11.73 -25.98 3.45
C VAL A 249 -13.01 -25.45 4.05
N GLN A 250 -13.92 -24.90 3.23
CA GLN A 250 -15.22 -24.39 3.69
C GLN A 250 -16.08 -25.50 4.28
N ASP A 251 -16.19 -26.65 3.61
CA ASP A 251 -16.91 -27.82 4.10
C ASP A 251 -16.40 -28.27 5.49
N LYS A 252 -15.08 -28.26 5.69
CA LYS A 252 -14.49 -28.58 7.01
C LYS A 252 -14.86 -27.55 8.06
N TRP A 253 -14.79 -26.25 7.73
CA TRP A 253 -15.20 -25.19 8.65
C TRP A 253 -16.67 -25.31 9.06
N GLU A 254 -17.56 -25.59 8.10
CA GLU A 254 -19.00 -25.79 8.37
C GLU A 254 -19.25 -26.98 9.31
N ARG A 255 -18.42 -28.05 9.22
CA ARG A 255 -18.50 -29.21 10.11
C ARG A 255 -17.74 -29.02 11.44
N GLY A 256 -17.05 -27.87 11.64
CA GLY A 256 -16.24 -27.62 12.83
C GLY A 256 -14.97 -28.47 12.92
N GLU A 257 -14.49 -28.99 11.79
CA GLU A 257 -13.28 -29.79 11.70
C GLU A 257 -12.01 -28.92 11.61
N SER A 258 -10.90 -29.39 12.18
CA SER A 258 -9.58 -28.77 12.00
C SER A 258 -9.05 -28.99 10.58
N LEU A 259 -8.23 -28.04 10.11
CA LEU A 259 -7.56 -28.11 8.81
C LEU A 259 -6.20 -28.80 8.90
#